data_d453c3f6b17907db692fde7adc7f7dc4
#
_entry.id   d453c3f6b17907db692fde7adc7f7dc4
#
_cell.length_a   1.000
_cell.length_b   1.000
_cell.length_c   1.000
_cell.angle_alpha   90.00
_cell.angle_beta   90.00
_cell.angle_gamma   90.00
#
_symmetry.space_group_name_H-M   'P 1'
#
loop_
_entity.id
_entity.type
_entity.pdbx_description
1 polymer ?
#
loop_
_entity_poly.entity_id
_entity_poly.type
_entity_poly.pdbx_seq_one_letter_code
_entity_poly.pdbx_strand_id
1 'polypeptide(L)'
;MRHNRSINNLGRKSGHRKAMLANMAASLILHKRIETTLEKAKALRVYVEPLITKSKEDTTHSRRIVFSYLKQKEAVAELFRVVAPKIADRPGGYTRIIKNGFRIGDGANMAYIELVDFNKAVLEVEAPAKETVKKPSTRRGGAKKSTATEGTAAKATKAAPKTKAAPKAAPKSTGKASAKAAPAKKVFAPRKSGNA
;
A
#
# COMPACT_ATOMS: atom_id res chain seq x y z
N MET A 1 31.57 -8.50 -24.76
CA MET A 1 30.45 -8.32 -25.71
C MET A 1 29.31 -7.60 -25.02
N ARG A 2 28.73 -6.55 -25.60
CA ARG A 2 27.49 -5.91 -25.15
C ARG A 2 26.33 -6.56 -25.89
N HIS A 3 25.42 -7.21 -25.14
CA HIS A 3 24.27 -7.89 -25.73
C HIS A 3 22.99 -7.00 -25.73
N ASN A 4 23.12 -5.70 -25.60
CA ASN A 4 22.03 -4.70 -25.68
C ASN A 4 20.77 -5.10 -24.89
N ARG A 5 20.94 -5.60 -23.67
CA ARG A 5 19.82 -6.07 -22.85
C ARG A 5 18.97 -4.90 -22.38
N SER A 6 17.72 -4.84 -22.83
CA SER A 6 16.74 -3.86 -22.39
C SER A 6 16.24 -4.08 -20.95
N ILE A 7 16.41 -5.30 -20.42
CA ILE A 7 15.91 -5.69 -19.11
C ILE A 7 17.04 -5.76 -18.09
N ASN A 8 16.95 -5.02 -17.00
CA ASN A 8 17.85 -5.15 -15.86
C ASN A 8 17.47 -6.39 -15.03
N ASN A 9 18.37 -7.35 -14.93
CA ASN A 9 18.14 -8.58 -14.16
C ASN A 9 18.30 -8.37 -12.64
N LEU A 10 18.86 -7.25 -12.19
CA LEU A 10 19.06 -6.93 -10.76
C LEU A 10 19.85 -8.03 -10.02
N GLY A 11 20.78 -8.72 -10.69
CA GLY A 11 21.54 -9.83 -10.13
C GLY A 11 20.72 -11.06 -9.75
N ARG A 12 19.54 -11.28 -10.35
CA ARG A 12 18.58 -12.34 -9.98
C ARG A 12 18.18 -13.20 -11.17
N LYS A 13 17.87 -14.47 -10.89
CA LYS A 13 17.21 -15.38 -11.84
C LYS A 13 15.78 -14.88 -12.11
N SER A 14 15.19 -15.27 -13.24
CA SER A 14 13.88 -14.76 -13.70
C SER A 14 12.76 -14.94 -12.69
N GLY A 15 12.64 -16.12 -12.06
CA GLY A 15 11.61 -16.41 -11.06
C GLY A 15 11.75 -15.52 -9.80
N HIS A 16 12.96 -15.42 -9.25
CA HIS A 16 13.25 -14.58 -8.09
C HIS A 16 13.01 -13.09 -8.41
N ARG A 17 13.41 -12.63 -9.61
CA ARG A 17 13.15 -11.24 -10.04
C ARG A 17 11.66 -10.95 -10.14
N LYS A 18 10.85 -11.84 -10.74
CA LYS A 18 9.40 -11.70 -10.82
C LYS A 18 8.75 -11.64 -9.43
N ALA A 19 9.12 -12.54 -8.52
CA ALA A 19 8.60 -12.56 -7.16
C ALA A 19 8.95 -11.28 -6.39
N MET A 20 10.20 -10.80 -6.50
CA MET A 20 10.63 -9.55 -5.87
C MET A 20 9.81 -8.35 -6.38
N LEU A 21 9.64 -8.23 -7.72
CA LEU A 21 8.88 -7.12 -8.30
C LEU A 21 7.40 -7.19 -7.91
N ALA A 22 6.81 -8.40 -7.84
CA ALA A 22 5.43 -8.58 -7.39
C ALA A 22 5.25 -8.12 -5.94
N ASN A 23 6.14 -8.51 -5.02
CA ASN A 23 6.09 -8.09 -3.63
C ASN A 23 6.29 -6.57 -3.47
N MET A 24 7.26 -5.99 -4.18
CA MET A 24 7.47 -4.53 -4.17
C MET A 24 6.28 -3.78 -4.76
N ALA A 25 5.63 -4.30 -5.80
CA ALA A 25 4.44 -3.72 -6.39
C ALA A 25 3.27 -3.73 -5.42
N ALA A 26 3.06 -4.84 -4.73
CA ALA A 26 2.04 -4.95 -3.70
C ALA A 26 2.29 -3.98 -2.55
N SER A 27 3.54 -3.87 -2.06
CA SER A 27 3.92 -2.89 -1.03
C SER A 27 3.69 -1.44 -1.50
N LEU A 28 4.02 -1.11 -2.76
CA LEU A 28 3.78 0.23 -3.30
C LEU A 28 2.27 0.57 -3.34
N ILE A 29 1.43 -0.38 -3.73
CA ILE A 29 -0.02 -0.18 -3.79
C ILE A 29 -0.60 0.03 -2.38
N LEU A 30 -0.15 -0.74 -1.39
CA LEU A 30 -0.63 -0.64 0.00
C LEU A 30 -0.15 0.64 0.68
N HIS A 31 1.15 0.93 0.60
CA HIS A 31 1.77 2.06 1.31
C HIS A 31 1.84 3.36 0.50
N LYS A 32 1.53 3.33 -0.82
CA LYS A 32 1.56 4.48 -1.74
C LYS A 32 2.97 5.05 -2.00
N ARG A 33 3.93 4.82 -1.11
CA ARG A 33 5.34 5.23 -1.19
C ARG A 33 6.22 4.19 -0.53
N ILE A 34 7.31 3.80 -1.19
CA ILE A 34 8.32 2.88 -0.64
C ILE A 34 9.73 3.39 -0.94
N GLU A 35 10.67 3.06 -0.07
CA GLU A 35 12.09 3.31 -0.25
C GLU A 35 12.79 2.08 -0.80
N THR A 36 13.65 2.26 -1.81
CA THR A 36 14.40 1.17 -2.42
C THR A 36 15.62 1.68 -3.18
N THR A 37 16.42 0.79 -3.75
CA THR A 37 17.52 1.23 -4.62
C THR A 37 17.00 1.75 -5.95
N LEU A 38 17.69 2.73 -6.53
CA LEU A 38 17.30 3.42 -7.76
C LEU A 38 17.03 2.43 -8.92
N GLU A 39 17.88 1.42 -9.08
CA GLU A 39 17.72 0.42 -10.15
C GLU A 39 16.49 -0.48 -9.96
N LYS A 40 16.17 -0.82 -8.70
CA LYS A 40 14.92 -1.55 -8.38
C LYS A 40 13.70 -0.66 -8.64
N ALA A 41 13.74 0.62 -8.26
CA ALA A 41 12.66 1.57 -8.53
C ALA A 41 12.38 1.72 -10.02
N LYS A 42 13.43 1.85 -10.86
CA LYS A 42 13.29 1.89 -12.33
C LYS A 42 12.65 0.61 -12.89
N ALA A 43 13.08 -0.56 -12.43
CA ALA A 43 12.52 -1.84 -12.87
C ALA A 43 11.07 -2.01 -12.38
N LEU A 44 10.75 -1.56 -11.15
CA LEU A 44 9.42 -1.61 -10.58
C LEU A 44 8.44 -0.72 -11.35
N ARG A 45 8.85 0.47 -11.77
CA ARG A 45 8.04 1.37 -12.59
C ARG A 45 7.50 0.67 -13.83
N VAL A 46 8.38 0.04 -14.61
CA VAL A 46 8.01 -0.71 -15.82
C VAL A 46 7.04 -1.85 -15.52
N TYR A 47 7.14 -2.46 -14.33
CA TYR A 47 6.28 -3.55 -13.91
C TYR A 47 4.90 -3.09 -13.43
N VAL A 48 4.82 -1.99 -12.68
CA VAL A 48 3.59 -1.52 -12.01
C VAL A 48 2.70 -0.70 -12.94
N GLU A 49 3.25 0.17 -13.78
CA GLU A 49 2.45 1.07 -14.63
C GLU A 49 1.43 0.33 -15.53
N PRO A 50 1.77 -0.78 -16.19
CA PRO A 50 0.78 -1.54 -16.96
C PRO A 50 -0.35 -2.13 -16.10
N LEU A 51 -0.06 -2.51 -14.84
CA LEU A 51 -1.06 -3.04 -13.92
C LEU A 51 -2.03 -1.95 -13.47
N ILE A 52 -1.51 -0.75 -13.23
CA ILE A 52 -2.31 0.44 -12.90
C ILE A 52 -3.20 0.83 -14.08
N THR A 53 -2.68 0.82 -15.30
CA THR A 53 -3.51 1.09 -16.50
C THR A 53 -4.65 0.08 -16.63
N LYS A 54 -4.38 -1.22 -16.39
CA LYS A 54 -5.42 -2.25 -16.40
C LYS A 54 -6.46 -2.10 -15.30
N SER A 55 -6.12 -1.46 -14.19
CA SER A 55 -7.06 -1.25 -13.08
C SER A 55 -8.11 -0.16 -13.34
N LYS A 56 -7.94 0.67 -14.36
CA LYS A 56 -8.94 1.67 -14.75
C LYS A 56 -10.25 1.03 -15.21
N GLU A 57 -10.15 -0.13 -15.85
CA GLU A 57 -11.31 -0.93 -16.26
C GLU A 57 -11.59 -1.99 -15.20
N ASP A 58 -12.62 -1.79 -14.40
CA ASP A 58 -12.99 -2.74 -13.33
C ASP A 58 -13.81 -3.91 -13.88
N THR A 59 -13.14 -4.79 -14.62
CA THR A 59 -13.74 -6.04 -15.10
C THR A 59 -13.18 -7.22 -14.31
N THR A 60 -13.94 -8.33 -14.27
CA THR A 60 -13.46 -9.58 -13.65
C THR A 60 -12.20 -10.10 -14.34
N HIS A 61 -12.07 -9.87 -15.64
CA HIS A 61 -10.87 -10.23 -16.41
C HIS A 61 -9.66 -9.40 -15.97
N SER A 62 -9.79 -8.07 -15.88
CA SER A 62 -8.72 -7.18 -15.40
C SER A 62 -8.27 -7.54 -13.99
N ARG A 63 -9.22 -7.82 -13.07
CA ARG A 63 -8.91 -8.29 -11.71
C ARG A 63 -8.13 -9.60 -11.69
N ARG A 64 -8.49 -10.58 -12.53
CA ARG A 64 -7.77 -11.85 -12.66
C ARG A 64 -6.35 -11.67 -13.18
N ILE A 65 -6.17 -10.82 -14.20
CA ILE A 65 -4.85 -10.51 -14.74
C ILE A 65 -3.98 -9.86 -13.66
N VAL A 66 -4.46 -8.79 -13.02
CA VAL A 66 -3.72 -8.07 -11.98
C VAL A 66 -3.35 -9.03 -10.83
N PHE A 67 -4.29 -9.89 -10.40
CA PHE A 67 -4.03 -10.89 -9.37
C PHE A 67 -2.94 -11.90 -9.79
N SER A 68 -2.89 -12.31 -11.05
CA SER A 68 -1.85 -13.23 -11.54
C SER A 68 -0.44 -12.67 -11.41
N TYR A 69 -0.30 -11.34 -11.47
CA TYR A 69 0.98 -10.62 -11.30
C TYR A 69 1.29 -10.32 -9.83
N LEU A 70 0.33 -9.79 -9.05
CA LEU A 70 0.54 -9.35 -7.67
C LEU A 70 0.48 -10.50 -6.66
N LYS A 71 -0.36 -11.50 -6.90
CA LYS A 71 -0.59 -12.68 -6.04
C LYS A 71 -1.09 -12.36 -4.62
N GLN A 72 -1.39 -11.11 -4.30
CA GLN A 72 -1.92 -10.65 -3.02
C GLN A 72 -3.33 -10.07 -3.19
N LYS A 73 -4.31 -10.61 -2.46
CA LYS A 73 -5.71 -10.19 -2.54
C LYS A 73 -5.92 -8.75 -2.04
N GLU A 74 -5.28 -8.41 -0.94
CA GLU A 74 -5.37 -7.07 -0.32
C GLU A 74 -4.87 -5.97 -1.26
N ALA A 75 -3.70 -6.16 -1.87
CA ALA A 75 -3.16 -5.21 -2.84
C ALA A 75 -4.06 -5.05 -4.07
N VAL A 76 -4.69 -6.12 -4.54
CA VAL A 76 -5.64 -6.03 -5.66
C VAL A 76 -6.90 -5.28 -5.23
N ALA A 77 -7.48 -5.59 -4.08
CA ALA A 77 -8.64 -4.87 -3.58
C ALA A 77 -8.37 -3.38 -3.42
N GLU A 78 -7.21 -3.03 -2.83
CA GLU A 78 -6.77 -1.65 -2.64
C GLU A 78 -6.54 -0.92 -3.97
N LEU A 79 -5.96 -1.61 -4.97
CA LEU A 79 -5.72 -1.05 -6.30
C LEU A 79 -7.02 -0.64 -6.98
N PHE A 80 -8.03 -1.51 -7.01
CA PHE A 80 -9.30 -1.21 -7.68
C PHE A 80 -10.20 -0.26 -6.87
N ARG A 81 -10.18 -0.36 -5.52
CA ARG A 81 -11.06 0.45 -4.66
C ARG A 81 -10.56 1.86 -4.43
N VAL A 82 -9.25 2.05 -4.22
CA VAL A 82 -8.67 3.32 -3.77
C VAL A 82 -7.81 3.96 -4.84
N VAL A 83 -6.95 3.18 -5.52
CA VAL A 83 -5.98 3.73 -6.47
C VAL A 83 -6.64 4.04 -7.80
N ALA A 84 -7.40 3.13 -8.39
CA ALA A 84 -8.01 3.29 -9.71
C ALA A 84 -8.88 4.54 -9.82
N PRO A 85 -9.78 4.88 -8.87
CA PRO A 85 -10.60 6.09 -8.98
C PRO A 85 -9.78 7.38 -9.00
N LYS A 86 -8.66 7.43 -8.23
CA LYS A 86 -7.82 8.64 -8.15
C LYS A 86 -6.98 8.90 -9.39
N ILE A 87 -6.65 7.84 -10.12
CA ILE A 87 -5.80 7.93 -11.33
C ILE A 87 -6.59 7.88 -12.63
N ALA A 88 -7.93 7.86 -12.58
CA ALA A 88 -8.81 7.68 -13.73
C ALA A 88 -8.49 8.67 -14.87
N ASP A 89 -8.28 9.95 -14.54
CA ASP A 89 -8.06 11.03 -15.49
C ASP A 89 -6.63 11.09 -16.03
N ARG A 90 -5.66 10.44 -15.37
CA ARG A 90 -4.26 10.51 -15.77
C ARG A 90 -3.96 9.53 -16.92
N PRO A 91 -3.46 9.96 -18.08
CA PRO A 91 -3.22 9.07 -19.23
C PRO A 91 -2.04 8.11 -19.03
N GLY A 92 -1.12 8.40 -18.05
CA GLY A 92 0.05 7.57 -17.76
C GLY A 92 1.00 8.25 -16.78
N GLY A 93 2.15 7.62 -16.49
CA GLY A 93 3.13 8.19 -15.56
C GLY A 93 2.62 8.26 -14.12
N TYR A 94 2.00 7.19 -13.64
CA TYR A 94 1.39 7.11 -12.31
C TYR A 94 2.39 7.11 -11.18
N THR A 95 3.66 6.80 -11.49
CA THR A 95 4.73 6.68 -10.49
C THR A 95 5.77 7.78 -10.65
N ARG A 96 6.30 8.27 -9.51
CA ARG A 96 7.42 9.20 -9.45
C ARG A 96 8.57 8.57 -8.68
N ILE A 97 9.79 8.77 -9.16
CA ILE A 97 11.02 8.30 -8.51
C ILE A 97 11.79 9.53 -8.04
N ILE A 98 12.04 9.63 -6.74
CA ILE A 98 12.79 10.72 -6.10
C ILE A 98 14.08 10.11 -5.56
N LYS A 99 15.23 10.65 -5.96
CA LYS A 99 16.55 10.19 -5.48
C LYS A 99 16.74 10.63 -4.03
N ASN A 100 17.24 9.72 -3.17
CA ASN A 100 17.44 9.95 -1.73
C ASN A 100 18.91 9.92 -1.30
N GLY A 101 19.86 9.92 -2.26
CA GLY A 101 21.29 9.83 -1.95
C GLY A 101 21.81 8.39 -1.96
N PHE A 102 22.84 8.14 -1.15
CA PHE A 102 23.57 6.88 -1.10
C PHE A 102 23.35 6.19 0.25
N ARG A 103 23.27 4.86 0.22
CA ARG A 103 23.20 4.05 1.44
C ARG A 103 24.59 3.91 2.03
N ILE A 104 24.73 4.16 3.34
CA ILE A 104 25.97 3.95 4.08
C ILE A 104 26.32 2.44 4.06
N GLY A 105 27.56 2.12 3.77
CA GLY A 105 28.09 0.76 3.74
C GLY A 105 28.39 0.26 2.33
N ASP A 106 27.41 0.23 1.42
CA ASP A 106 27.58 -0.27 0.05
C ASP A 106 27.54 0.82 -1.03
N GLY A 107 27.31 2.09 -0.65
CA GLY A 107 27.26 3.20 -1.59
C GLY A 107 26.14 3.10 -2.62
N ALA A 108 25.14 2.24 -2.42
CA ALA A 108 24.07 2.06 -3.37
C ALA A 108 23.19 3.31 -3.45
N ASN A 109 22.88 3.76 -4.67
CA ASN A 109 21.93 4.84 -4.91
C ASN A 109 20.54 4.44 -4.42
N MET A 110 19.98 5.20 -3.45
CA MET A 110 18.65 5.03 -2.92
C MET A 110 17.64 5.95 -3.60
N ALA A 111 16.40 5.52 -3.65
CA ALA A 111 15.31 6.32 -4.18
C ALA A 111 13.99 5.96 -3.51
N TYR A 112 13.11 6.94 -3.38
CA TYR A 112 11.70 6.74 -3.12
C TYR A 112 10.96 6.53 -4.44
N ILE A 113 10.08 5.53 -4.50
CA ILE A 113 9.07 5.45 -5.54
C ILE A 113 7.71 5.66 -4.90
N GLU A 114 6.90 6.52 -5.49
CA GLU A 114 5.60 6.92 -4.96
C GLU A 114 4.55 6.99 -6.07
N LEU A 115 3.28 6.86 -5.68
CA LEU A 115 2.14 7.17 -6.55
C LEU A 115 1.89 8.68 -6.51
N VAL A 116 1.91 9.32 -7.68
CA VAL A 116 1.86 10.79 -7.80
C VAL A 116 0.61 11.38 -7.14
N ASP A 117 -0.55 10.76 -7.36
CA ASP A 117 -1.84 11.26 -6.89
C ASP A 117 -2.12 11.03 -5.39
N PHE A 118 -1.14 10.43 -4.68
CA PHE A 118 -1.22 10.15 -3.24
C PHE A 118 -0.20 10.96 -2.41
N ASN A 119 0.60 11.80 -3.05
CA ASN A 119 1.56 12.62 -2.32
C ASN A 119 0.88 13.86 -1.76
N LYS A 120 0.61 13.85 -0.45
CA LYS A 120 -0.07 14.94 0.25
C LYS A 120 0.66 16.28 0.12
N ALA A 121 1.99 16.28 0.13
CA ALA A 121 2.78 17.50 0.02
C ALA A 121 2.59 18.23 -1.32
N VAL A 122 2.31 17.49 -2.41
CA VAL A 122 2.02 18.10 -3.72
C VAL A 122 0.57 18.56 -3.80
N LEU A 123 -0.36 17.79 -3.21
CA LEU A 123 -1.78 18.15 -3.19
C LEU A 123 -2.06 19.40 -2.34
N GLU A 124 -1.26 19.65 -1.31
CA GLU A 124 -1.36 20.88 -0.48
C GLU A 124 -0.86 22.12 -1.23
N VAL A 125 0.09 21.97 -2.15
CA VAL A 125 0.59 23.10 -2.98
C VAL A 125 -0.38 23.47 -4.10
N GLU A 126 -1.17 22.51 -4.59
CA GLU A 126 -2.18 22.74 -5.64
C GLU A 126 -3.53 23.25 -5.08
N ALA A 127 -3.77 23.15 -3.78
CA ALA A 127 -4.91 23.81 -3.16
C ALA A 127 -4.62 25.30 -3.08
N PRO A 128 -5.32 26.20 -3.83
CA PRO A 128 -5.12 27.63 -3.68
C PRO A 128 -5.43 27.99 -2.24
N ALA A 129 -4.42 28.52 -1.54
CA ALA A 129 -4.60 29.11 -0.23
C ALA A 129 -5.73 30.14 -0.36
N LYS A 130 -6.93 29.84 0.15
CA LYS A 130 -7.94 30.85 0.40
C LYS A 130 -7.32 31.78 1.42
N GLU A 131 -6.69 32.85 0.93
CA GLU A 131 -6.29 33.99 1.76
C GLU A 131 -7.54 34.50 2.46
N THR A 132 -7.71 34.09 3.68
CA THR A 132 -8.57 34.83 4.60
C THR A 132 -7.88 36.14 4.88
N VAL A 133 -8.20 37.15 4.09
CA VAL A 133 -7.87 38.54 4.35
C VAL A 133 -8.46 38.88 5.73
N LYS A 134 -7.63 38.79 6.76
CA LYS A 134 -7.93 39.35 8.07
C LYS A 134 -7.87 40.85 7.91
N LYS A 135 -9.03 41.52 7.85
CA LYS A 135 -9.16 42.96 7.98
C LYS A 135 -8.46 43.40 9.27
N PRO A 136 -7.60 44.45 9.23
CA PRO A 136 -6.99 44.99 10.43
C PRO A 136 -8.08 45.68 11.26
N SER A 137 -8.35 45.14 12.43
CA SER A 137 -9.19 45.78 13.44
C SER A 137 -8.36 46.87 14.09
N THR A 138 -8.70 48.10 13.78
CA THR A 138 -8.24 49.32 14.46
C THR A 138 -8.72 49.29 15.90
N ARG A 139 -7.83 48.96 16.82
CA ARG A 139 -8.05 49.19 18.26
C ARG A 139 -7.75 50.63 18.61
N ARG A 140 -8.79 51.40 18.82
CA ARG A 140 -8.70 52.67 19.53
C ARG A 140 -8.99 52.41 21.02
N GLY A 141 -8.11 52.96 21.86
CA GLY A 141 -7.98 52.66 23.26
C GLY A 141 -9.14 53.04 24.17
N GLY A 142 -9.07 52.60 25.42
CA GLY A 142 -9.91 52.97 26.53
C GLY A 142 -9.46 52.27 27.81
N ALA A 143 -8.74 53.02 28.64
CA ALA A 143 -8.28 52.61 29.97
C ALA A 143 -9.44 52.63 31.00
N LYS A 144 -9.35 51.78 32.02
CA LYS A 144 -9.58 51.96 33.47
C LYS A 144 -9.98 50.60 34.07
N LYS A 145 -9.22 50.05 34.94
CA LYS A 145 -8.94 50.24 36.37
C LYS A 145 -9.96 49.59 37.30
N SER A 146 -9.39 48.83 38.25
CA SER A 146 -9.86 48.40 39.58
C SER A 146 -10.78 47.18 39.65
N THR A 147 -10.54 46.27 40.47
CA THR A 147 -10.17 45.90 41.83
C THR A 147 -10.76 44.52 42.14
N ALA A 148 -9.92 43.66 42.60
CA ALA A 148 -9.95 42.84 43.80
C ALA A 148 -11.31 42.24 44.25
N THR A 149 -11.31 40.97 44.50
CA THR A 149 -11.51 40.25 45.77
C THR A 149 -11.81 38.78 45.45
N GLU A 150 -10.99 37.88 45.87
CA GLU A 150 -11.10 36.93 46.98
C GLU A 150 -12.40 36.15 47.08
N GLY A 151 -12.25 34.87 47.26
CA GLY A 151 -13.28 34.02 47.83
C GLY A 151 -13.19 32.57 47.37
N THR A 152 -12.28 31.80 47.97
CA THR A 152 -12.45 30.57 48.78
C THR A 152 -13.33 29.44 48.22
N ALA A 153 -12.67 28.35 47.99
CA ALA A 153 -12.74 27.07 48.73
C ALA A 153 -13.98 26.18 48.60
N ALA A 154 -13.68 24.98 48.46
CA ALA A 154 -14.24 23.71 48.94
C ALA A 154 -14.59 22.76 47.79
N LYS A 155 -13.88 21.66 47.64
CA LYS A 155 -13.73 20.43 48.42
C LYS A 155 -14.84 19.41 48.10
N ALA A 156 -14.31 18.22 47.84
CA ALA A 156 -14.88 16.90 48.07
C ALA A 156 -15.76 16.36 46.92
N THR A 157 -15.77 15.14 46.55
CA THR A 157 -15.21 13.86 46.97
C THR A 157 -15.68 12.80 45.97
N LYS A 158 -14.78 11.80 45.71
CA LYS A 158 -15.10 10.38 45.68
C LYS A 158 -16.32 9.88 44.92
N ALA A 159 -16.09 9.02 43.94
CA ALA A 159 -16.33 7.57 44.08
C ALA A 159 -16.17 6.84 42.75
N ALA A 160 -15.29 5.87 42.71
CA ALA A 160 -15.39 4.74 41.81
C ALA A 160 -16.39 3.74 42.36
N PRO A 161 -17.02 2.92 41.53
CA PRO A 161 -16.97 1.51 41.86
C PRO A 161 -16.55 0.59 40.73
N LYS A 162 -15.77 -0.41 41.16
CA LYS A 162 -15.51 -1.68 40.50
C LYS A 162 -16.79 -2.52 40.44
N THR A 163 -16.93 -3.29 39.37
CA THR A 163 -17.43 -4.71 39.37
C THR A 163 -17.22 -5.21 37.95
N LYS A 164 -16.33 -6.18 37.71
CA LYS A 164 -16.48 -7.64 37.75
C LYS A 164 -17.69 -8.13 36.96
N ALA A 165 -17.41 -8.80 35.82
CA ALA A 165 -17.80 -10.21 35.60
C ALA A 165 -17.41 -10.65 34.18
N ALA A 166 -16.59 -11.68 34.08
CA ALA A 166 -16.56 -12.58 32.94
C ALA A 166 -17.68 -13.61 33.09
N PRO A 167 -18.16 -14.18 32.02
CA PRO A 167 -18.40 -15.60 32.07
C PRO A 167 -17.76 -16.39 30.93
N LYS A 168 -17.23 -17.54 31.32
CA LYS A 168 -16.96 -18.76 30.62
C LYS A 168 -18.16 -19.17 29.75
N ALA A 169 -17.89 -19.75 28.59
CA ALA A 169 -18.20 -21.15 28.24
C ALA A 169 -18.08 -21.37 26.73
N ALA A 170 -17.20 -22.25 26.33
CA ALA A 170 -17.22 -22.94 25.06
C ALA A 170 -18.27 -24.07 25.11
N PRO A 171 -18.85 -24.45 24.00
CA PRO A 171 -19.23 -25.83 23.81
C PRO A 171 -18.33 -26.54 22.80
N LYS A 172 -17.79 -27.67 23.22
CA LYS A 172 -17.26 -28.73 22.38
C LYS A 172 -18.41 -29.29 21.54
N SER A 173 -18.20 -29.39 20.24
CA SER A 173 -18.97 -30.35 19.43
C SER A 173 -18.01 -31.28 18.71
N THR A 174 -18.05 -32.49 19.12
CA THR A 174 -17.53 -33.70 18.48
C THR A 174 -18.30 -33.93 17.17
N GLY A 175 -17.58 -34.03 16.06
CA GLY A 175 -18.14 -34.31 14.73
C GLY A 175 -17.16 -35.08 13.86
N LYS A 176 -17.13 -36.39 14.07
CA LYS A 176 -17.04 -37.52 13.15
C LYS A 176 -16.18 -37.35 11.89
N ALA A 177 -15.05 -38.04 11.91
CA ALA A 177 -14.22 -38.34 10.75
C ALA A 177 -15.04 -39.06 9.66
N SER A 178 -15.00 -38.53 8.45
CA SER A 178 -15.42 -39.22 7.24
C SER A 178 -14.20 -39.32 6.33
N ALA A 179 -13.63 -40.50 6.29
CA ALA A 179 -12.59 -40.88 5.34
C ALA A 179 -13.19 -40.87 3.93
N LYS A 180 -12.65 -40.03 3.03
CA LYS A 180 -12.98 -40.10 1.61
C LYS A 180 -11.75 -40.53 0.84
N ALA A 181 -11.90 -41.68 0.18
CA ALA A 181 -10.95 -42.42 -0.59
C ALA A 181 -10.21 -41.58 -1.65
N ALA A 182 -8.92 -41.87 -1.81
CA ALA A 182 -8.06 -41.33 -2.88
C ALA A 182 -8.47 -41.94 -4.24
N PRO A 183 -8.47 -41.17 -5.33
CA PRO A 183 -8.65 -41.71 -6.67
C PRO A 183 -7.37 -42.39 -7.18
N ALA A 184 -7.57 -43.56 -7.78
CA ALA A 184 -6.57 -44.45 -8.33
C ALA A 184 -5.69 -43.77 -9.41
N LYS A 185 -4.37 -44.02 -9.35
CA LYS A 185 -3.39 -43.68 -10.36
C LYS A 185 -3.69 -44.47 -11.65
N LYS A 186 -3.98 -43.74 -12.74
CA LYS A 186 -3.96 -44.34 -14.09
C LYS A 186 -2.52 -44.67 -14.47
N VAL A 187 -2.25 -45.95 -14.59
CA VAL A 187 -1.01 -46.51 -15.14
C VAL A 187 -1.04 -46.30 -16.64
N PHE A 188 -0.06 -45.55 -17.15
CA PHE A 188 0.13 -45.35 -18.59
C PHE A 188 0.94 -46.52 -19.15
N ALA A 189 0.34 -47.30 -20.04
CA ALA A 189 1.00 -48.38 -20.71
C ALA A 189 1.98 -47.87 -21.81
N PRO A 190 3.18 -48.47 -21.99
CA PRO A 190 4.14 -48.05 -23.00
C PRO A 190 3.66 -48.48 -24.40
N ARG A 191 3.71 -47.54 -25.35
CA ARG A 191 3.52 -47.81 -26.78
C ARG A 191 4.66 -48.70 -27.31
N LYS A 192 4.30 -49.81 -27.89
CA LYS A 192 5.19 -50.68 -28.67
C LYS A 192 5.59 -49.93 -29.95
N SER A 193 6.91 -49.78 -30.16
CA SER A 193 7.51 -49.41 -31.43
C SER A 193 7.35 -50.56 -32.40
N GLY A 194 6.57 -50.40 -33.44
CA GLY A 194 6.51 -51.31 -34.59
C GLY A 194 7.60 -50.92 -35.57
N ASN A 195 8.46 -51.88 -35.86
CA ASN A 195 9.50 -51.86 -36.90
C ASN A 195 8.89 -52.43 -38.18
N ALA A 196 8.95 -51.71 -39.26
CA ALA A 196 9.04 -52.23 -40.62
C ALA A 196 9.47 -51.06 -41.54
#